data_4a8cd07b7818858a87ef6b6c2363bfd4
#
_entry.id   4a8cd07b7818858a87ef6b6c2363bfd4
#
_cell.length_a   1.000
_cell.length_b   1.000
_cell.length_c   1.000
_cell.angle_alpha   90.00
_cell.angle_beta   90.00
_cell.angle_gamma   90.00
#
_symmetry.space_group_name_H-M   'P 1'
#
loop_
_entity.id
_entity.type
_entity.pdbx_description
1 polymer ?
#
loop_
_entity_poly.entity_id
_entity_poly.type
_entity_poly.pdbx_seq_one_letter_code
_entity_poly.pdbx_strand_id
1 'polypeptide(L)'
;MEEFKIPATMKAMTLVAYDQLKLAEVPVPEPGPGEVLCRIKSVAICGSDPKMIHGGYKFANWPPYYPFIMGHEWAGQVVKVGQGVKDFKPGDRVAGEAHVGCGKCDNCKRGHYTVCLNYGKDGKDGGLDMGHRHYGFYWQGANAEYNVYK
;
A
#
# COMPACT_ATOMS: atom_id res chain seq x y z
N MET A 1 27.27 -3.84 0.48
CA MET A 1 25.80 -3.74 0.53
C MET A 1 25.27 -4.58 -0.62
N GLU A 2 24.30 -5.44 -0.36
CA GLU A 2 23.68 -6.24 -1.43
C GLU A 2 22.95 -5.27 -2.38
N GLU A 3 23.39 -5.18 -3.61
CA GLU A 3 22.76 -4.33 -4.62
C GLU A 3 21.58 -5.10 -5.21
N PHE A 4 20.36 -4.66 -4.91
CA PHE A 4 19.15 -5.26 -5.44
C PHE A 4 18.92 -4.80 -6.88
N LYS A 5 18.97 -5.72 -7.84
CA LYS A 5 18.56 -5.44 -9.20
C LYS A 5 17.03 -5.30 -9.25
N ILE A 6 16.57 -4.06 -9.31
CA ILE A 6 15.13 -3.72 -9.38
C ILE A 6 14.76 -3.63 -10.87
N PRO A 7 13.77 -4.40 -11.36
CA PRO A 7 13.33 -4.30 -12.76
C PRO A 7 12.53 -3.01 -12.99
N ALA A 8 12.39 -2.61 -14.24
CA ALA A 8 11.57 -1.45 -14.61
C ALA A 8 10.07 -1.73 -14.46
N THR A 9 9.65 -2.98 -14.69
CA THR A 9 8.27 -3.44 -14.61
C THR A 9 8.15 -4.65 -13.68
N MET A 10 6.95 -4.91 -13.21
CA MET A 10 6.63 -6.01 -12.31
C MET A 10 5.27 -6.62 -12.64
N LYS A 11 5.04 -7.84 -12.21
CA LYS A 11 3.72 -8.46 -12.23
C LYS A 11 2.89 -8.00 -11.05
N ALA A 12 1.63 -7.66 -11.31
CA ALA A 12 0.66 -7.33 -10.28
C ALA A 12 -0.71 -7.93 -10.60
N MET A 13 -1.42 -8.39 -9.58
CA MET A 13 -2.81 -8.77 -9.70
C MET A 13 -3.67 -7.51 -9.53
N THR A 14 -4.31 -7.08 -10.59
CA THR A 14 -5.09 -5.84 -10.63
C THR A 14 -6.58 -6.13 -10.70
N LEU A 15 -7.36 -5.43 -9.88
CA LEU A 15 -8.81 -5.35 -10.01
C LEU A 15 -9.10 -4.29 -11.08
N VAL A 16 -9.67 -4.70 -12.21
CA VAL A 16 -9.96 -3.81 -13.35
C VAL A 16 -11.45 -3.45 -13.43
N ALA A 17 -12.29 -4.20 -12.78
CA ALA A 17 -13.71 -3.95 -12.51
C ALA A 17 -14.14 -4.91 -11.39
N TYR A 18 -15.32 -4.72 -10.82
CA TYR A 18 -15.86 -5.73 -9.89
C TYR A 18 -15.90 -7.10 -10.57
N ASP A 19 -15.55 -8.13 -9.82
CA ASP A 19 -15.45 -9.53 -10.28
C ASP A 19 -14.40 -9.78 -11.39
N GLN A 20 -13.55 -8.80 -11.69
CA GLN A 20 -12.56 -8.90 -12.75
C GLN A 20 -11.14 -8.64 -12.25
N LEU A 21 -10.44 -9.70 -11.93
CA LEU A 21 -9.00 -9.67 -11.63
C LEU A 21 -8.19 -9.99 -12.89
N LYS A 22 -7.11 -9.25 -13.12
CA LYS A 22 -6.17 -9.48 -14.22
C LYS A 22 -4.74 -9.44 -13.70
N LEU A 23 -3.94 -10.42 -14.10
CA LEU A 23 -2.49 -10.33 -13.97
C LEU A 23 -1.99 -9.36 -15.04
N ALA A 24 -1.36 -8.27 -14.60
CA ALA A 24 -0.85 -7.22 -15.48
C ALA A 24 0.64 -6.99 -15.22
N GLU A 25 1.32 -6.49 -16.24
CA GLU A 25 2.66 -5.93 -16.10
C GLU A 25 2.53 -4.41 -15.91
N VAL A 26 3.08 -3.92 -14.82
CA VAL A 26 2.99 -2.50 -14.42
C VAL A 26 4.38 -1.97 -14.04
N PRO A 27 4.62 -0.65 -14.12
CA PRO A 27 5.88 -0.07 -13.65
C PRO A 27 6.13 -0.37 -12.16
N VAL A 28 7.39 -0.64 -11.80
CA VAL A 28 7.79 -0.67 -10.38
C VAL A 28 7.77 0.75 -9.86
N PRO A 29 7.09 1.04 -8.73
CA PRO A 29 7.01 2.38 -8.19
C PRO A 29 8.35 2.82 -7.59
N GLU A 30 8.64 4.13 -7.63
CA GLU A 30 9.79 4.72 -6.98
C GLU A 30 9.41 5.24 -5.58
N PRO A 31 10.23 4.96 -4.54
CA PRO A 31 9.96 5.47 -3.20
C PRO A 31 10.25 6.99 -3.12
N GLY A 32 9.25 7.73 -2.69
CA GLY A 32 9.38 9.15 -2.39
C GLY A 32 10.06 9.43 -1.04
N PRO A 33 10.15 10.70 -0.60
CA PRO A 33 10.71 11.04 0.71
C PRO A 33 9.96 10.36 1.86
N GLY A 34 10.71 9.70 2.75
CA GLY A 34 10.17 8.95 3.89
C GLY A 34 9.47 7.64 3.52
N GLU A 35 9.67 7.13 2.32
CA GLU A 35 9.09 5.87 1.85
C GLU A 35 10.16 4.83 1.58
N VAL A 36 9.77 3.56 1.62
CA VAL A 36 10.61 2.42 1.28
C VAL A 36 9.97 1.61 0.17
N LEU A 37 10.76 1.13 -0.79
CA LEU A 37 10.34 0.14 -1.77
C LEU A 37 10.60 -1.25 -1.19
N CYS A 38 9.55 -2.06 -1.11
CA CYS A 38 9.62 -3.43 -0.64
C CYS A 38 9.40 -4.42 -1.78
N ARG A 39 10.25 -5.43 -1.87
CA ARG A 39 9.98 -6.63 -2.64
C ARG A 39 9.07 -7.53 -1.81
N ILE A 40 7.88 -7.80 -2.30
CA ILE A 40 6.88 -8.63 -1.61
C ILE A 40 7.30 -10.10 -1.71
N LYS A 41 7.26 -10.81 -0.60
CA LYS A 41 7.63 -12.23 -0.51
C LYS A 41 6.44 -13.12 -0.22
N SER A 42 5.46 -12.60 0.51
CA SER A 42 4.21 -13.30 0.80
C SER A 42 3.09 -12.29 1.02
N VAL A 43 1.90 -12.68 0.61
CA VAL A 43 0.65 -11.95 0.85
C VAL A 43 -0.36 -12.95 1.39
N ALA A 44 -1.04 -12.62 2.46
CA ALA A 44 -2.18 -13.36 2.95
C ALA A 44 -3.47 -12.85 2.30
N ILE A 45 -4.43 -13.73 2.13
CA ILE A 45 -5.78 -13.39 1.68
C ILE A 45 -6.63 -13.14 2.91
N CYS A 46 -7.12 -11.91 3.04
CA CYS A 46 -8.03 -11.52 4.11
C CYS A 46 -9.49 -11.84 3.76
N GLY A 47 -10.32 -12.03 4.76
CA GLY A 47 -11.77 -12.19 4.55
C GLY A 47 -12.46 -10.96 3.92
N SER A 48 -11.80 -9.79 3.91
CA SER A 48 -12.27 -8.60 3.21
C SER A 48 -12.02 -8.64 1.69
N ASP A 49 -11.03 -9.39 1.21
CA ASP A 49 -10.67 -9.41 -0.21
C ASP A 49 -11.82 -9.89 -1.12
N PRO A 50 -12.53 -10.98 -0.83
CA PRO A 50 -13.71 -11.36 -1.61
C PRO A 50 -14.79 -10.26 -1.62
N LYS A 51 -15.04 -9.61 -0.47
CA LYS A 51 -16.00 -8.49 -0.40
C LYS A 51 -15.58 -7.32 -1.28
N MET A 52 -14.28 -7.01 -1.31
CA MET A 52 -13.72 -5.97 -2.19
C MET A 52 -13.94 -6.34 -3.66
N ILE A 53 -13.57 -7.54 -4.07
CA ILE A 53 -13.71 -8.02 -5.45
C ILE A 53 -15.17 -7.95 -5.90
N HIS A 54 -16.10 -8.42 -5.07
CA HIS A 54 -17.54 -8.48 -5.40
C HIS A 54 -18.28 -7.16 -5.17
N GLY A 55 -17.58 -6.07 -4.88
CA GLY A 55 -18.17 -4.74 -4.73
C GLY A 55 -18.96 -4.53 -3.45
N GLY A 56 -18.67 -5.30 -2.38
CA GLY A 56 -19.31 -5.14 -1.07
C GLY A 56 -19.07 -3.79 -0.40
N TYR A 57 -18.11 -2.99 -0.90
CA TYR A 57 -17.80 -1.64 -0.42
C TYR A 57 -18.21 -0.53 -1.40
N LYS A 58 -19.10 -0.79 -2.35
CA LYS A 58 -19.62 0.23 -3.28
C LYS A 58 -20.20 1.45 -2.59
N PHE A 59 -20.84 1.25 -1.44
CA PHE A 59 -21.40 2.33 -0.62
C PHE A 59 -20.34 3.33 -0.12
N ALA A 60 -19.08 2.90 -0.04
CA ALA A 60 -17.94 3.73 0.34
C ALA A 60 -17.15 4.25 -0.87
N ASN A 61 -17.73 4.22 -2.07
CA ASN A 61 -17.08 4.57 -3.34
C ASN A 61 -15.76 3.82 -3.56
N TRP A 62 -15.71 2.55 -3.12
CA TRP A 62 -14.54 1.72 -3.30
C TRP A 62 -14.66 0.87 -4.59
N PRO A 63 -13.60 0.61 -5.34
CA PRO A 63 -12.25 1.12 -5.16
C PRO A 63 -12.14 2.58 -5.57
N PRO A 64 -11.13 3.33 -5.08
CA PRO A 64 -10.96 4.75 -5.40
C PRO A 64 -10.72 4.99 -6.89
N TYR A 65 -10.16 4.02 -7.58
CA TYR A 65 -9.87 4.03 -9.02
C TYR A 65 -9.62 2.63 -9.55
N TYR A 66 -9.66 2.47 -10.86
CA TYR A 66 -9.22 1.27 -11.58
C TYR A 66 -8.04 1.61 -12.52
N PRO A 67 -7.09 0.70 -12.78
CA PRO A 67 -6.91 -0.59 -12.11
C PRO A 67 -6.39 -0.41 -10.68
N PHE A 68 -6.81 -1.28 -9.76
CA PHE A 68 -6.44 -1.22 -8.36
C PHE A 68 -5.71 -2.49 -7.91
N ILE A 69 -4.58 -2.35 -7.20
CA ILE A 69 -3.83 -3.45 -6.61
C ILE A 69 -4.22 -3.57 -5.14
N MET A 70 -4.86 -4.66 -4.78
CA MET A 70 -5.27 -5.00 -3.43
C MET A 70 -4.11 -5.63 -2.63
N GLY A 71 -4.42 -6.19 -1.47
CA GLY A 71 -3.46 -6.89 -0.60
C GLY A 71 -2.92 -6.00 0.50
N HIS A 72 -3.34 -6.26 1.73
CA HIS A 72 -3.03 -5.45 2.90
C HIS A 72 -2.37 -6.24 4.04
N GLU A 73 -2.21 -7.54 3.88
CA GLU A 73 -1.53 -8.44 4.81
C GLU A 73 -0.33 -9.06 4.11
N TRP A 74 0.88 -8.59 4.39
CA TRP A 74 2.05 -8.98 3.62
C TRP A 74 3.34 -9.00 4.44
N ALA A 75 4.33 -9.71 3.92
CA ALA A 75 5.71 -9.64 4.37
C ALA A 75 6.67 -9.57 3.17
N GLY A 76 7.81 -8.93 3.36
CA GLY A 76 8.76 -8.70 2.29
C GLY A 76 10.13 -8.25 2.77
N GLN A 77 10.85 -7.66 1.84
CA GLN A 77 12.21 -7.16 2.07
C GLN A 77 12.34 -5.77 1.47
N VAL A 78 12.90 -4.85 2.23
CA VAL A 78 13.27 -3.52 1.74
C VAL A 78 14.36 -3.68 0.68
N VAL A 79 14.17 -3.08 -0.49
CA VAL A 79 15.14 -3.11 -1.59
C VAL A 79 15.67 -1.73 -1.97
N LYS A 80 14.91 -0.67 -1.64
CA LYS A 80 15.31 0.73 -1.85
C LYS A 80 14.68 1.61 -0.79
N VAL A 81 15.36 2.66 -0.38
CA VAL A 81 14.85 3.65 0.56
C VAL A 81 14.81 5.02 -0.06
N GLY A 82 13.76 5.78 0.22
CA GLY A 82 13.61 7.16 -0.20
C GLY A 82 14.40 8.14 0.69
N GLN A 83 14.44 9.39 0.29
CA GLN A 83 15.14 10.43 1.03
C GLN A 83 14.60 10.56 2.46
N GLY A 84 15.51 10.65 3.44
CA GLY A 84 15.16 10.89 4.84
C GLY A 84 14.76 9.65 5.64
N VAL A 85 14.68 8.48 5.05
CA VAL A 85 14.50 7.21 5.77
C VAL A 85 15.79 6.88 6.54
N LYS A 86 15.68 6.65 7.86
CA LYS A 86 16.82 6.35 8.74
C LYS A 86 16.67 4.99 9.44
N ASP A 87 15.43 4.51 9.59
CA ASP A 87 15.11 3.35 10.40
C ASP A 87 15.15 2.04 9.60
N PHE A 88 15.25 2.14 8.26
CA PHE A 88 15.30 1.01 7.35
C PHE A 88 16.45 1.13 6.37
N LYS A 89 16.96 -0.02 5.93
CA LYS A 89 17.98 -0.14 4.88
C LYS A 89 17.65 -1.30 3.93
N PRO A 90 18.16 -1.28 2.70
CA PRO A 90 18.07 -2.42 1.80
C PRO A 90 18.56 -3.71 2.46
N GLY A 91 17.77 -4.77 2.34
CA GLY A 91 18.02 -6.07 2.97
C GLY A 91 17.16 -6.34 4.21
N ASP A 92 16.60 -5.32 4.87
CA ASP A 92 15.75 -5.52 6.04
C ASP A 92 14.48 -6.29 5.70
N ARG A 93 14.12 -7.26 6.54
CA ARG A 93 12.87 -8.01 6.44
C ARG A 93 11.78 -7.28 7.19
N VAL A 94 10.63 -7.12 6.56
CA VAL A 94 9.51 -6.35 7.10
C VAL A 94 8.19 -7.09 6.91
N ALA A 95 7.27 -6.85 7.83
CA ALA A 95 5.85 -7.16 7.67
C ALA A 95 5.09 -5.83 7.70
N GLY A 96 4.13 -5.68 6.81
CA GLY A 96 3.39 -4.43 6.68
C GLY A 96 2.12 -4.41 7.50
N GLU A 97 1.93 -3.31 8.24
CA GLU A 97 0.63 -2.91 8.71
C GLU A 97 -0.05 -2.05 7.66
N ALA A 98 -1.34 -2.27 7.44
CA ALA A 98 -2.07 -1.59 6.37
C ALA A 98 -2.29 -0.10 6.65
N HIS A 99 -2.53 0.29 7.91
CA HIS A 99 -2.81 1.67 8.29
C HIS A 99 -1.53 2.49 8.44
N VAL A 100 -1.59 3.74 7.99
CA VAL A 100 -0.48 4.68 8.10
C VAL A 100 -0.97 6.00 8.67
N GLY A 101 -0.25 6.51 9.67
CA GLY A 101 -0.42 7.86 10.21
C GLY A 101 0.62 8.85 9.71
N CYS A 102 0.32 10.13 9.78
CA CYS A 102 1.28 11.20 9.42
C CYS A 102 2.37 11.42 10.46
N GLY A 103 2.25 10.82 11.64
CA GLY A 103 3.19 10.95 12.77
C GLY A 103 3.15 12.29 13.51
N LYS A 104 2.46 13.31 13.00
CA LYS A 104 2.54 14.69 13.52
C LYS A 104 1.22 15.33 13.97
N CYS A 105 0.06 14.80 13.62
CA CYS A 105 -1.22 15.27 14.14
C CYS A 105 -1.47 14.78 15.57
N ASP A 106 -2.43 15.36 16.25
CA ASP A 106 -2.73 15.03 17.65
C ASP A 106 -3.12 13.56 17.84
N ASN A 107 -3.89 13.00 16.92
CA ASN A 107 -4.23 11.58 16.97
C ASN A 107 -2.98 10.69 16.83
N CYS A 108 -2.11 10.98 15.87
CA CYS A 108 -0.88 10.21 15.68
C CYS A 108 0.06 10.32 16.90
N LYS A 109 0.22 11.51 17.47
CA LYS A 109 1.03 11.73 18.67
C LYS A 109 0.51 10.96 19.90
N ARG A 110 -0.80 10.69 19.94
CA ARG A 110 -1.44 9.89 21.00
C ARG A 110 -1.46 8.39 20.69
N GLY A 111 -0.85 7.94 19.57
CA GLY A 111 -0.88 6.55 19.12
C GLY A 111 -2.12 6.13 18.33
N HIS A 112 -3.07 7.04 18.11
CA HIS A 112 -4.29 6.79 17.33
C HIS A 112 -4.08 7.06 15.84
N TYR A 113 -3.02 6.51 15.25
CA TYR A 113 -2.64 6.75 13.86
C TYR A 113 -3.66 6.20 12.85
N THR A 114 -4.42 5.19 13.22
CA THR A 114 -5.49 4.62 12.37
C THR A 114 -6.61 5.61 12.05
N VAL A 115 -6.74 6.67 12.84
CA VAL A 115 -7.67 7.79 12.64
C VAL A 115 -6.90 9.10 12.47
N CYS A 116 -5.86 9.06 11.63
CA CYS A 116 -5.01 10.21 11.32
C CYS A 116 -5.82 11.37 10.74
N LEU A 117 -5.62 12.58 11.29
CA LEU A 117 -6.36 13.78 10.86
C LEU A 117 -5.89 14.35 9.51
N ASN A 118 -4.72 13.95 9.04
CA ASN A 118 -4.10 14.52 7.84
C ASN A 118 -4.23 13.63 6.61
N TYR A 119 -4.49 12.34 6.76
CA TYR A 119 -4.63 11.44 5.62
C TYR A 119 -6.11 11.19 5.31
N GLY A 120 -6.44 11.23 4.04
CA GLY A 120 -7.78 11.00 3.55
C GLY A 120 -8.75 12.18 3.69
N LYS A 121 -8.33 13.25 4.36
CA LYS A 121 -9.21 14.39 4.68
C LYS A 121 -9.68 15.16 3.44
N ASP A 122 -8.92 15.16 2.35
CA ASP A 122 -9.21 15.93 1.14
C ASP A 122 -9.40 15.06 -0.10
N GLY A 123 -9.43 13.74 0.06
CA GLY A 123 -9.45 12.81 -1.08
C GLY A 123 -8.18 12.85 -1.95
N LYS A 124 -7.24 13.74 -1.66
CA LYS A 124 -6.00 13.94 -2.44
C LYS A 124 -5.03 12.79 -2.33
N ASP A 125 -5.07 12.06 -1.23
CA ASP A 125 -4.20 10.92 -0.95
C ASP A 125 -4.90 9.57 -1.19
N GLY A 126 -5.99 9.56 -1.98
CA GLY A 126 -6.76 8.36 -2.28
C GLY A 126 -7.57 7.81 -1.10
N GLY A 127 -7.59 8.52 0.02
CA GLY A 127 -8.40 8.17 1.18
C GLY A 127 -9.81 8.72 1.05
N LEU A 128 -10.80 7.87 1.07
CA LEU A 128 -12.20 8.26 1.19
C LEU A 128 -12.48 8.66 2.63
N ASP A 129 -12.13 9.89 2.94
CA ASP A 129 -12.58 10.71 4.03
C ASP A 129 -12.70 10.13 5.44
N MET A 130 -12.09 9.01 5.74
CA MET A 130 -12.07 8.45 7.09
C MET A 130 -10.78 8.71 7.86
N GLY A 131 -9.91 9.58 7.36
CA GLY A 131 -8.62 9.85 7.99
C GLY A 131 -7.61 8.70 7.88
N HIS A 132 -7.79 7.81 6.92
CA HIS A 132 -6.95 6.64 6.75
C HIS A 132 -6.13 6.70 5.48
N ARG A 133 -4.84 6.53 5.60
CA ARG A 133 -4.03 5.98 4.52
C ARG A 133 -3.95 4.47 4.76
N HIS A 134 -4.53 3.69 3.87
CA HIS A 134 -4.69 2.27 4.05
C HIS A 134 -4.24 1.53 2.80
N TYR A 135 -3.06 0.94 2.85
CA TYR A 135 -2.52 0.17 1.74
C TYR A 135 -3.38 -1.06 1.43
N GLY A 136 -3.64 -1.30 0.15
CA GLY A 136 -4.49 -2.38 -0.32
C GLY A 136 -6.00 -2.10 -0.22
N PHE A 137 -6.39 -0.95 0.38
CA PHE A 137 -7.76 -0.46 0.40
C PHE A 137 -7.93 0.86 -0.35
N TYR A 138 -7.15 1.88 -0.03
CA TYR A 138 -7.24 3.20 -0.67
C TYR A 138 -5.98 3.57 -1.43
N TRP A 139 -4.89 2.88 -1.13
CA TRP A 139 -3.62 2.97 -1.82
C TRP A 139 -3.26 1.60 -2.35
N GLN A 140 -2.43 1.55 -3.40
CA GLN A 140 -1.97 0.31 -3.99
C GLN A 140 -1.39 -0.62 -2.92
N GLY A 141 -1.75 -1.89 -3.02
CA GLY A 141 -1.42 -2.91 -2.04
C GLY A 141 -0.31 -3.86 -2.48
N ALA A 142 -0.25 -5.00 -1.81
CA ALA A 142 0.83 -5.96 -1.92
C ALA A 142 0.58 -7.11 -2.90
N ASN A 143 -0.57 -7.17 -3.60
CA ASN A 143 -0.80 -8.18 -4.65
C ASN A 143 0.03 -7.88 -5.90
N ALA A 144 1.33 -7.60 -5.70
CA ALA A 144 2.34 -7.25 -6.70
C ALA A 144 3.71 -7.73 -6.24
N GLU A 145 4.70 -7.76 -7.13
CA GLU A 145 6.07 -8.15 -6.76
C GLU A 145 6.78 -7.08 -5.93
N TYR A 146 6.40 -5.82 -6.10
CA TYR A 146 6.93 -4.68 -5.33
C TYR A 146 5.81 -3.72 -4.95
N ASN A 147 6.00 -3.00 -3.85
CA ASN A 147 5.18 -1.83 -3.53
C ASN A 147 5.95 -0.86 -2.63
N VAL A 148 5.52 0.41 -2.61
CA VAL A 148 6.08 1.48 -1.79
C VAL A 148 5.26 1.64 -0.53
N TYR A 149 5.95 1.79 0.61
CA TYR A 149 5.33 1.98 1.94
C TYR A 149 5.99 3.13 2.69
N LYS A 150 5.23 3.73 3.59
CA LYS A 150 5.68 4.85 4.44
C LYS A 150 5.98 4.37 5.84
#